data_e29eb8cff21a74820e4729de2a953431
#
_entry.id   e29eb8cff21a74820e4729de2a953431
#
_cell.length_a   1.000
_cell.length_b   1.000
_cell.length_c   1.000
_cell.angle_alpha   90.00
_cell.angle_beta   90.00
_cell.angle_gamma   90.00
#
_symmetry.space_group_name_H-M   'P 1'
#
loop_
_entity.id
_entity.type
_entity.pdbx_description
1 polymer ?
#
loop_
_entity_poly.entity_id
_entity_poly.type
_entity_poly.pdbx_seq_one_letter_code
_entity_poly.pdbx_strand_id
1 'polypeptide(L)'
;MKTLAIGIVLLLAGLGFPQLLGAQTPTMPDEKQTAQPRRRSGIFTLYALDPLARTLCFTDGKEGMAFVNNQWENRCSDLSYTLAGNGSLVTGIELNRVAAIVDLGTANDLRQRYGYDDAENGGVGFASLRLEGDRIMVLQDNGNPAKLTWQPLREGAKLFTEVKSSANAPIHLGHIYLLRIADTKDKNFQQIVKLMVIAYRPDEAVTLRWELL
;
A
#
# COMPACT_ATOMS: atom_id res chain seq x y z
N MET A 1 -60.34 -54.10 0.07
CA MET A 1 -60.54 -53.04 1.07
C MET A 1 -60.67 -51.73 0.32
N LYS A 2 -61.67 -50.95 0.64
CA LYS A 2 -62.35 -49.95 -0.21
C LYS A 2 -61.53 -48.64 -0.21
N THR A 3 -61.21 -48.17 -1.42
CA THR A 3 -60.63 -46.83 -1.68
C THR A 3 -61.77 -45.83 -1.86
N LEU A 4 -61.74 -44.74 -1.02
CA LEU A 4 -62.71 -43.66 -1.13
C LEU A 4 -62.03 -42.51 -1.88
N ALA A 5 -62.59 -42.14 -3.04
CA ALA A 5 -62.17 -40.97 -3.78
C ALA A 5 -63.09 -39.80 -3.42
N ILE A 6 -62.52 -38.71 -2.92
CA ILE A 6 -63.21 -37.45 -2.65
C ILE A 6 -62.80 -36.46 -3.75
N GLY A 7 -63.77 -36.15 -4.62
CA GLY A 7 -63.61 -35.10 -5.63
C GLY A 7 -63.86 -33.70 -5.00
N ILE A 8 -62.93 -32.80 -5.17
CA ILE A 8 -63.09 -31.38 -4.85
C ILE A 8 -63.30 -30.60 -6.14
N VAL A 9 -64.48 -30.04 -6.27
CA VAL A 9 -64.83 -29.08 -7.32
C VAL A 9 -64.32 -27.70 -6.93
N LEU A 10 -63.40 -27.17 -7.68
CA LEU A 10 -62.89 -25.80 -7.50
C LEU A 10 -63.66 -24.85 -8.43
N LEU A 11 -64.46 -23.99 -7.81
CA LEU A 11 -65.10 -22.85 -8.46
C LEU A 11 -64.08 -21.74 -8.68
N LEU A 12 -63.79 -21.45 -9.95
CA LEU A 12 -63.00 -20.29 -10.35
C LEU A 12 -63.89 -19.03 -10.35
N ALA A 13 -63.79 -18.22 -9.28
CA ALA A 13 -64.31 -16.86 -9.28
C ALA A 13 -63.23 -15.91 -9.87
N GLY A 14 -63.55 -15.34 -11.03
CA GLY A 14 -62.70 -14.34 -11.67
C GLY A 14 -62.67 -13.03 -10.87
N LEU A 15 -61.52 -12.72 -10.29
CA LEU A 15 -61.22 -11.42 -9.74
C LEU A 15 -60.31 -10.68 -10.73
N GLY A 16 -60.88 -9.61 -11.31
CA GLY A 16 -60.14 -8.70 -12.19
C GLY A 16 -58.99 -8.02 -11.40
N PHE A 17 -57.77 -8.23 -11.89
CA PHE A 17 -56.60 -7.50 -11.37
C PHE A 17 -56.60 -6.07 -11.94
N PRO A 18 -56.49 -5.03 -11.07
CA PRO A 18 -56.22 -3.67 -11.54
C PRO A 18 -54.80 -3.65 -12.11
N GLN A 19 -54.65 -3.12 -13.33
CA GLN A 19 -53.35 -2.81 -13.93
C GLN A 19 -52.61 -1.85 -13.02
N LEU A 20 -51.57 -2.31 -12.34
CA LEU A 20 -50.59 -1.50 -11.66
C LEU A 20 -49.83 -0.69 -12.70
N LEU A 21 -50.07 0.62 -12.69
CA LEU A 21 -49.26 1.61 -13.40
C LEU A 21 -47.76 1.32 -13.11
N GLY A 22 -47.00 1.19 -14.20
CA GLY A 22 -45.55 0.98 -14.15
C GLY A 22 -44.87 2.04 -13.30
N ALA A 23 -44.37 1.65 -12.13
CA ALA A 23 -43.42 2.44 -11.39
C ALA A 23 -42.13 2.48 -12.20
N GLN A 24 -41.84 3.64 -12.80
CA GLN A 24 -40.55 3.93 -13.38
C GLN A 24 -39.53 3.90 -12.23
N THR A 25 -38.69 2.87 -12.23
CA THR A 25 -37.50 2.83 -11.37
C THR A 25 -36.65 4.07 -11.71
N PRO A 26 -36.35 4.93 -10.73
CA PRO A 26 -35.45 6.03 -11.00
C PRO A 26 -34.09 5.46 -11.39
N THR A 27 -33.70 5.67 -12.64
CA THR A 27 -32.35 5.41 -13.12
C THR A 27 -31.44 6.34 -12.31
N MET A 28 -30.69 5.77 -11.33
CA MET A 28 -29.60 6.51 -10.71
C MET A 28 -28.65 6.98 -11.81
N PRO A 29 -28.30 8.25 -11.84
CA PRO A 29 -27.28 8.71 -12.77
C PRO A 29 -26.02 7.92 -12.46
N ASP A 30 -25.37 7.40 -13.51
CA ASP A 30 -24.03 6.82 -13.45
C ASP A 30 -23.11 7.84 -12.77
N GLU A 31 -22.89 7.63 -11.49
CA GLU A 31 -21.92 8.39 -10.72
C GLU A 31 -20.57 7.99 -11.32
N LYS A 32 -20.08 8.81 -12.26
CA LYS A 32 -18.72 8.74 -12.74
C LYS A 32 -17.84 8.69 -11.49
N GLN A 33 -17.36 7.51 -11.14
CA GLN A 33 -16.33 7.35 -10.12
C GLN A 33 -15.16 8.24 -10.54
N THR A 34 -15.18 9.45 -10.04
CA THR A 34 -14.01 10.33 -10.09
C THR A 34 -12.91 9.58 -9.36
N ALA A 35 -11.92 9.13 -10.12
CA ALA A 35 -10.77 8.42 -9.58
C ALA A 35 -10.23 9.24 -8.41
N GLN A 36 -10.33 8.71 -7.20
CA GLN A 36 -9.81 9.38 -6.01
C GLN A 36 -8.33 9.67 -6.26
N PRO A 37 -7.86 10.90 -5.98
CA PRO A 37 -6.46 11.22 -6.16
C PRO A 37 -5.63 10.22 -5.34
N ARG A 38 -4.68 9.55 -5.99
CA ARG A 38 -3.79 8.59 -5.34
C ARG A 38 -3.13 9.28 -4.16
N ARG A 39 -3.25 8.72 -2.98
CA ARG A 39 -2.50 9.19 -1.82
C ARG A 39 -1.01 9.02 -2.12
N ARG A 40 -0.26 10.10 -2.03
CA ARG A 40 1.18 10.06 -2.27
C ARG A 40 1.98 9.91 -0.99
N SER A 41 1.36 10.03 0.16
CA SER A 41 2.00 9.89 1.47
C SER A 41 0.99 9.55 2.56
N GLY A 42 1.46 9.01 3.68
CA GLY A 42 0.60 8.70 4.81
C GLY A 42 1.35 8.12 6.01
N ILE A 43 0.58 7.81 7.04
CA ILE A 43 1.00 7.02 8.19
C ILE A 43 0.11 5.78 8.24
N PHE A 44 0.70 4.62 8.48
CA PHE A 44 -0.01 3.36 8.57
C PHE A 44 0.63 2.46 9.65
N THR A 45 -0.21 1.72 10.38
CA THR A 45 0.26 0.71 11.34
C THR A 45 -0.02 -0.68 10.83
N LEU A 46 1.02 -1.48 10.70
CA LEU A 46 0.93 -2.91 10.37
C LEU A 46 0.93 -3.72 11.67
N TYR A 47 0.01 -4.66 11.78
CA TYR A 47 -0.13 -5.56 12.92
C TYR A 47 0.24 -6.99 12.53
N ALA A 48 1.21 -7.58 13.22
CA ALA A 48 1.79 -8.87 12.85
C ALA A 48 0.78 -10.03 12.80
N LEU A 49 -0.20 -10.01 13.70
CA LEU A 49 -1.19 -11.08 13.87
C LEU A 49 -2.56 -10.75 13.27
N ASP A 50 -2.79 -9.52 12.83
CA ASP A 50 -4.06 -9.14 12.19
C ASP A 50 -4.01 -9.44 10.69
N PRO A 51 -4.77 -10.42 10.19
CA PRO A 51 -4.76 -10.77 8.77
C PRO A 51 -5.25 -9.64 7.87
N LEU A 52 -6.00 -8.67 8.39
CA LEU A 52 -6.53 -7.54 7.64
C LEU A 52 -5.58 -6.34 7.62
N ALA A 53 -4.78 -6.16 8.70
CA ALA A 53 -3.93 -4.98 8.86
C ALA A 53 -2.42 -5.31 8.90
N ARG A 54 -1.99 -6.47 8.41
CA ARG A 54 -0.56 -6.84 8.33
C ARG A 54 0.12 -6.43 7.04
N THR A 55 -0.62 -5.95 6.06
CA THR A 55 -0.11 -5.53 4.75
C THR A 55 -0.59 -4.14 4.38
N LEU A 56 0.18 -3.44 3.57
CA LEU A 56 -0.12 -2.10 3.08
C LEU A 56 0.00 -2.07 1.55
N CYS A 57 -0.97 -1.42 0.91
CA CYS A 57 -0.95 -1.05 -0.49
C CYS A 57 -0.60 0.44 -0.63
N PHE A 58 0.47 0.78 -1.33
CA PHE A 58 0.85 2.19 -1.54
C PHE A 58 0.03 2.88 -2.63
N THR A 59 -0.70 2.13 -3.45
CA THR A 59 -1.53 2.71 -4.51
C THR A 59 -2.67 3.54 -3.93
N ASP A 60 -3.26 3.11 -2.83
CA ASP A 60 -4.39 3.76 -2.16
C ASP A 60 -4.12 4.12 -0.69
N GLY A 61 -2.99 3.65 -0.14
CA GLY A 61 -2.60 3.90 1.26
C GLY A 61 -3.46 3.19 2.28
N LYS A 62 -4.07 2.07 1.90
CA LYS A 62 -4.96 1.27 2.75
C LYS A 62 -4.35 -0.09 3.07
N GLU A 63 -5.11 -0.85 3.85
CA GLU A 63 -4.84 -2.26 4.08
C GLU A 63 -4.69 -2.99 2.75
N GLY A 64 -3.67 -3.81 2.67
CA GLY A 64 -3.37 -4.60 1.50
C GLY A 64 -4.16 -5.90 1.46
N MET A 65 -3.63 -6.86 0.74
CA MET A 65 -4.25 -8.16 0.50
C MET A 65 -4.54 -8.91 1.79
N ALA A 66 -5.79 -9.32 1.95
CA ALA A 66 -6.24 -10.19 3.03
C ALA A 66 -6.88 -11.47 2.45
N PHE A 67 -6.71 -12.58 3.14
CA PHE A 67 -7.37 -13.83 2.81
C PHE A 67 -8.50 -14.07 3.80
N VAL A 68 -9.73 -13.78 3.37
CA VAL A 68 -10.94 -13.85 4.20
C VAL A 68 -11.95 -14.77 3.51
N ASN A 69 -12.58 -15.68 4.29
CA ASN A 69 -13.61 -16.59 3.78
C ASN A 69 -13.19 -17.38 2.52
N ASN A 70 -11.94 -17.88 2.49
CA ASN A 70 -11.34 -18.58 1.34
C ASN A 70 -11.25 -17.75 0.06
N GLN A 71 -11.30 -16.44 0.14
CA GLN A 71 -11.14 -15.51 -0.98
C GLN A 71 -10.07 -14.47 -0.67
N TRP A 72 -9.36 -14.04 -1.70
CA TRP A 72 -8.47 -12.91 -1.62
C TRP A 72 -9.27 -11.62 -1.81
N GLU A 73 -9.37 -10.86 -0.72
CA GLU A 73 -9.88 -9.50 -0.76
C GLU A 73 -8.69 -8.56 -0.90
N ASN A 74 -8.80 -7.56 -1.71
CA ASN A 74 -7.73 -6.64 -2.09
C ASN A 74 -6.43 -7.36 -2.53
N ARG A 75 -6.09 -7.31 -3.80
CA ARG A 75 -4.91 -7.99 -4.35
C ARG A 75 -3.64 -7.18 -4.24
N CYS A 76 -3.71 -5.91 -3.85
CA CYS A 76 -2.55 -5.07 -3.66
C CYS A 76 -1.91 -5.34 -2.29
N SER A 77 -0.68 -5.80 -2.28
CA SER A 77 0.10 -6.00 -1.06
C SER A 77 1.57 -5.69 -1.35
N ASP A 78 1.94 -4.44 -1.14
CA ASP A 78 3.26 -3.94 -1.47
C ASP A 78 4.26 -4.15 -0.32
N LEU A 79 3.79 -4.04 0.92
CA LEU A 79 4.61 -4.19 2.12
C LEU A 79 3.85 -4.97 3.20
N SER A 80 4.54 -5.84 3.92
CA SER A 80 3.99 -6.63 5.01
C SER A 80 4.89 -6.60 6.24
N TYR A 81 4.27 -6.76 7.40
CA TYR A 81 4.92 -7.10 8.66
C TYR A 81 4.33 -8.40 9.17
N THR A 82 5.14 -9.45 9.27
CA THR A 82 4.69 -10.76 9.75
C THR A 82 5.74 -11.42 10.62
N LEU A 83 5.29 -12.25 11.57
CA LEU A 83 6.20 -13.09 12.38
C LEU A 83 6.94 -14.11 11.53
N ALA A 84 6.34 -14.58 10.43
CA ALA A 84 7.00 -15.48 9.47
C ALA A 84 8.24 -14.85 8.81
N GLY A 85 8.32 -13.52 8.79
CA GLY A 85 9.48 -12.75 8.33
C GLY A 85 10.51 -12.46 9.42
N ASN A 86 10.52 -13.19 10.52
CA ASN A 86 11.37 -12.93 11.70
C ASN A 86 11.23 -11.49 12.24
N GLY A 87 10.02 -10.93 12.22
CA GLY A 87 9.79 -9.56 12.65
C GLY A 87 10.37 -8.52 11.69
N SER A 88 10.48 -8.84 10.41
CA SER A 88 11.01 -7.93 9.37
C SER A 88 9.90 -7.29 8.56
N LEU A 89 10.21 -6.18 7.90
CA LEU A 89 9.46 -5.68 6.76
C LEU A 89 9.71 -6.60 5.56
N VAL A 90 8.65 -7.04 4.92
CA VAL A 90 8.70 -7.94 3.75
C VAL A 90 7.96 -7.29 2.59
N THR A 91 8.56 -7.34 1.40
CA THR A 91 8.01 -6.73 0.18
C THR A 91 8.01 -7.72 -0.99
N GLY A 92 7.35 -7.37 -2.10
CA GLY A 92 7.25 -8.25 -3.27
C GLY A 92 6.33 -9.46 -3.06
N ILE A 93 5.31 -9.33 -2.22
CA ILE A 93 4.42 -10.42 -1.80
C ILE A 93 3.36 -10.68 -2.85
N GLU A 94 2.92 -9.65 -3.54
CA GLU A 94 1.90 -9.76 -4.57
C GLU A 94 2.42 -10.54 -5.78
N LEU A 95 1.53 -11.33 -6.37
CA LEU A 95 1.84 -12.10 -7.58
C LEU A 95 2.29 -11.16 -8.72
N ASN A 96 3.40 -11.48 -9.36
CA ASN A 96 4.08 -10.72 -10.41
C ASN A 96 4.78 -9.43 -9.92
N ARG A 97 4.80 -9.14 -8.63
CA ARG A 97 5.60 -8.06 -8.06
C ARG A 97 7.00 -8.54 -7.72
N VAL A 98 7.97 -7.73 -8.04
CA VAL A 98 9.35 -7.86 -7.56
C VAL A 98 9.70 -6.57 -6.86
N ALA A 99 10.35 -6.70 -5.71
CA ALA A 99 10.66 -5.52 -4.92
C ALA A 99 12.00 -5.67 -4.22
N ALA A 100 12.60 -4.52 -3.92
CA ALA A 100 13.81 -4.40 -3.13
C ALA A 100 13.64 -3.32 -2.08
N ILE A 101 14.14 -3.57 -0.88
CA ILE A 101 14.14 -2.62 0.23
C ILE A 101 15.58 -2.42 0.73
N VAL A 102 15.95 -1.17 0.96
CA VAL A 102 17.27 -0.77 1.49
C VAL A 102 17.08 0.06 2.74
N ASP A 103 17.77 -0.31 3.81
CA ASP A 103 17.87 0.49 5.03
C ASP A 103 18.94 1.58 4.82
N LEU A 104 18.56 2.83 4.97
CA LEU A 104 19.45 4.00 4.83
C LEU A 104 20.02 4.46 6.18
N GLY A 105 19.58 3.86 7.28
CA GLY A 105 19.86 4.33 8.62
C GLY A 105 18.94 5.46 9.06
N THR A 106 19.33 6.19 10.08
CA THR A 106 18.56 7.32 10.60
C THR A 106 18.72 8.58 9.73
N ALA A 107 17.85 9.57 9.92
CA ALA A 107 18.01 10.88 9.29
C ALA A 107 19.37 11.51 9.64
N ASN A 108 19.85 11.29 10.87
CA ASN A 108 21.16 11.79 11.29
C ASN A 108 22.32 11.12 10.53
N ASP A 109 22.22 9.82 10.25
CA ASP A 109 23.22 9.11 9.43
C ASP A 109 23.27 9.68 8.00
N LEU A 110 22.11 9.97 7.42
CA LEU A 110 22.02 10.60 6.11
C LEU A 110 22.55 12.04 6.14
N ARG A 111 22.25 12.82 7.18
CA ARG A 111 22.79 14.17 7.37
C ARG A 111 24.32 14.16 7.42
N GLN A 112 24.91 13.26 8.19
CA GLN A 112 26.37 13.13 8.27
C GLN A 112 27.00 12.77 6.93
N ARG A 113 26.36 11.93 6.14
CA ARG A 113 26.86 11.49 4.83
C ARG A 113 26.68 12.54 3.73
N TYR A 114 25.59 13.27 3.75
CA TYR A 114 25.15 14.14 2.66
C TYR A 114 25.02 15.61 3.07
N GLY A 115 25.12 15.94 4.36
CA GLY A 115 25.12 17.31 4.88
C GLY A 115 23.82 18.07 4.59
N TYR A 116 22.64 17.46 4.75
CA TYR A 116 21.38 18.16 4.54
C TYR A 116 20.71 18.54 5.85
N ASP A 117 19.91 19.62 5.84
CA ASP A 117 19.04 19.97 6.94
C ASP A 117 17.61 19.45 6.69
N ASP A 118 17.07 18.81 7.70
CA ASP A 118 15.81 18.07 7.69
C ASP A 118 14.58 18.98 7.90
N ALA A 119 14.80 20.23 8.30
CA ALA A 119 13.71 21.08 8.77
C ALA A 119 12.74 21.53 7.67
N GLU A 120 13.15 21.53 6.42
CA GLU A 120 12.36 22.12 5.34
C GLU A 120 11.39 21.18 4.63
N ASN A 121 11.55 19.85 4.72
CA ASN A 121 10.86 18.94 3.82
C ASN A 121 10.19 17.72 4.48
N GLY A 122 9.24 17.93 5.33
CA GLY A 122 8.40 16.82 5.75
C GLY A 122 8.48 16.47 7.22
N GLY A 123 9.07 17.34 8.02
CA GLY A 123 9.16 17.21 9.46
C GLY A 123 10.37 16.39 9.90
N VAL A 124 10.66 16.51 11.17
CA VAL A 124 11.85 15.98 11.83
C VAL A 124 12.06 14.51 11.47
N GLY A 125 13.21 14.17 10.93
CA GLY A 125 13.67 12.82 10.73
C GLY A 125 13.31 12.16 9.39
N PHE A 126 12.63 12.85 8.46
CA PHE A 126 12.23 12.26 7.18
C PHE A 126 12.98 12.91 6.01
N ALA A 127 14.10 12.30 5.62
CA ALA A 127 15.05 12.82 4.65
C ALA A 127 14.43 13.39 3.36
N SER A 128 15.01 14.45 2.83
CA SER A 128 14.62 15.02 1.54
C SER A 128 15.18 14.19 0.41
N LEU A 129 14.34 13.35 -0.16
CA LEU A 129 14.63 12.48 -1.29
C LEU A 129 13.67 12.78 -2.44
N ARG A 130 14.15 12.68 -3.68
CA ARG A 130 13.32 12.78 -4.89
C ARG A 130 13.80 11.83 -5.97
N LEU A 131 12.94 11.51 -6.93
CA LEU A 131 13.28 10.75 -8.11
C LEU A 131 13.57 11.69 -9.28
N GLU A 132 14.72 11.53 -9.95
CA GLU A 132 15.04 12.18 -11.20
C GLU A 132 15.41 11.13 -12.26
N GLY A 133 14.48 10.87 -13.19
CA GLY A 133 14.61 9.73 -14.10
C GLY A 133 14.72 8.45 -13.28
N ASP A 134 15.80 7.69 -13.47
CA ASP A 134 16.07 6.44 -12.73
C ASP A 134 16.92 6.65 -11.47
N ARG A 135 17.21 7.88 -11.09
CA ARG A 135 18.11 8.16 -9.97
C ARG A 135 17.33 8.69 -8.77
N ILE A 136 17.65 8.15 -7.61
CA ILE A 136 17.22 8.71 -6.34
C ILE A 136 18.23 9.78 -5.94
N MET A 137 17.73 11.00 -5.75
CA MET A 137 18.52 12.16 -5.37
C MET A 137 18.27 12.48 -3.89
N VAL A 138 19.31 12.89 -3.19
CA VAL A 138 19.24 13.39 -1.84
C VAL A 138 19.66 14.86 -1.83
N LEU A 139 18.95 15.67 -1.03
CA LEU A 139 19.28 17.08 -0.86
C LEU A 139 20.57 17.19 -0.06
N GLN A 140 21.53 17.94 -0.58
CA GLN A 140 22.78 18.24 0.11
C GLN A 140 22.77 19.68 0.61
N ASP A 141 23.02 19.86 1.89
CA ASP A 141 23.34 21.15 2.46
C ASP A 141 24.87 21.39 2.36
N ASN A 142 25.24 22.43 1.64
CA ASN A 142 26.63 22.85 1.51
C ASN A 142 27.01 23.98 2.50
N GLY A 143 26.21 24.16 3.56
CA GLY A 143 26.36 25.25 4.51
C GLY A 143 25.92 26.61 3.95
N ASN A 144 25.31 26.62 2.77
CA ASN A 144 24.74 27.82 2.17
C ASN A 144 23.28 27.52 1.78
N PRO A 145 22.29 27.99 2.54
CA PRO A 145 20.89 27.73 2.29
C PRO A 145 20.40 28.23 0.92
N ALA A 146 21.12 29.18 0.32
CA ALA A 146 20.82 29.65 -1.04
C ALA A 146 21.35 28.73 -2.15
N LYS A 147 22.08 27.66 -1.82
CA LYS A 147 22.70 26.73 -2.77
C LYS A 147 22.50 25.27 -2.36
N LEU A 148 21.29 24.92 -1.99
CA LEU A 148 20.94 23.52 -1.81
C LEU A 148 21.11 22.79 -3.15
N THR A 149 21.89 21.72 -3.14
CA THR A 149 22.16 20.90 -4.33
C THR A 149 21.65 19.50 -4.13
N TRP A 150 21.10 18.96 -5.19
CA TRP A 150 20.69 17.55 -5.22
C TRP A 150 21.85 16.69 -5.74
N GLN A 151 22.14 15.60 -5.04
CA GLN A 151 23.15 14.64 -5.49
C GLN A 151 22.59 13.22 -5.48
N PRO A 152 23.13 12.32 -6.32
CA PRO A 152 22.69 10.93 -6.35
C PRO A 152 22.91 10.23 -5.01
N LEU A 153 21.88 9.57 -4.50
CA LEU A 153 21.96 8.70 -3.35
C LEU A 153 22.64 7.39 -3.76
N ARG A 154 23.79 7.06 -3.21
CA ARG A 154 24.59 5.89 -3.58
C ARG A 154 23.85 4.57 -3.32
N GLU A 155 23.20 4.48 -2.19
CA GLU A 155 22.41 3.31 -1.79
C GLU A 155 21.21 3.09 -2.70
N GLY A 156 20.69 4.16 -3.29
CA GLY A 156 19.56 4.11 -4.22
C GLY A 156 19.88 3.33 -5.50
N ALA A 157 21.14 3.30 -5.93
CA ALA A 157 21.54 2.54 -7.10
C ALA A 157 21.25 1.03 -6.95
N LYS A 158 21.35 0.48 -5.74
CA LYS A 158 21.07 -0.93 -5.46
C LYS A 158 19.62 -1.31 -5.73
N LEU A 159 18.68 -0.37 -5.51
CA LEU A 159 17.26 -0.61 -5.78
C LEU A 159 16.95 -0.88 -7.25
N PHE A 160 17.82 -0.42 -8.17
CA PHE A 160 17.64 -0.62 -9.60
C PHE A 160 18.42 -1.83 -10.14
N THR A 161 19.49 -2.23 -9.47
CA THR A 161 20.40 -3.28 -9.94
C THR A 161 20.25 -4.62 -9.19
N GLU A 162 19.88 -4.61 -7.90
CA GLU A 162 19.87 -5.78 -7.02
C GLU A 162 18.47 -6.15 -6.52
N VAL A 163 17.51 -6.25 -7.43
CA VAL A 163 16.08 -6.41 -7.11
C VAL A 163 15.75 -7.66 -6.28
N LYS A 164 16.54 -8.72 -6.37
CA LYS A 164 16.22 -10.01 -5.71
C LYS A 164 16.84 -10.20 -4.33
N SER A 165 17.85 -9.43 -3.96
CA SER A 165 18.64 -9.70 -2.76
C SER A 165 18.12 -9.02 -1.49
N SER A 166 17.11 -8.17 -1.59
CA SER A 166 16.69 -7.29 -0.50
C SER A 166 15.17 -7.22 -0.34
N ALA A 167 14.46 -8.35 -0.50
CA ALA A 167 13.00 -8.39 -0.29
C ALA A 167 12.58 -8.19 1.17
N ASN A 168 13.53 -8.31 2.10
CA ASN A 168 13.31 -8.19 3.54
C ASN A 168 14.27 -7.17 4.14
N ALA A 169 13.82 -6.43 5.14
CA ALA A 169 14.65 -5.55 5.95
C ALA A 169 14.32 -5.71 7.44
N PRO A 170 15.32 -5.75 8.32
CA PRO A 170 15.09 -5.68 9.76
C PRO A 170 14.45 -4.35 10.12
N ILE A 171 13.67 -4.33 11.21
CA ILE A 171 12.97 -3.13 11.66
C ILE A 171 13.81 -2.42 12.72
N HIS A 172 14.16 -1.18 12.43
CA HIS A 172 14.85 -0.28 13.35
C HIS A 172 14.06 1.02 13.52
N LEU A 173 13.74 1.37 14.77
CA LEU A 173 13.03 2.60 15.09
C LEU A 173 13.83 3.83 14.62
N GLY A 174 13.16 4.75 13.92
CA GLY A 174 13.78 5.98 13.41
C GLY A 174 14.56 5.80 12.10
N HIS A 175 14.70 4.56 11.60
CA HIS A 175 15.37 4.33 10.33
C HIS A 175 14.48 4.67 9.14
N ILE A 176 15.13 5.16 8.09
CA ILE A 176 14.55 5.47 6.80
C ILE A 176 14.90 4.34 5.84
N TYR A 177 13.91 3.88 5.11
CA TYR A 177 14.06 2.84 4.09
C TYR A 177 13.64 3.39 2.74
N LEU A 178 14.28 2.90 1.70
CA LEU A 178 13.80 2.99 0.34
C LEU A 178 13.30 1.64 -0.12
N LEU A 179 12.14 1.64 -0.76
CA LEU A 179 11.50 0.48 -1.33
C LEU A 179 11.24 0.75 -2.81
N ARG A 180 11.68 -0.17 -3.66
CA ARG A 180 11.29 -0.21 -5.08
C ARG A 180 10.38 -1.39 -5.31
N ILE A 181 9.29 -1.16 -6.02
CA ILE A 181 8.35 -2.18 -6.47
C ILE A 181 8.23 -2.09 -7.98
N ALA A 182 8.34 -3.21 -8.66
CA ALA A 182 8.13 -3.31 -10.10
C ALA A 182 7.25 -4.51 -10.42
N ASP A 183 6.55 -4.48 -11.55
CA ASP A 183 5.74 -5.59 -12.03
C ASP A 183 6.45 -6.34 -13.15
N THR A 184 6.44 -7.66 -13.10
CA THR A 184 7.10 -8.50 -14.11
C THR A 184 6.33 -8.57 -15.42
N LYS A 185 5.03 -8.30 -15.40
CA LYS A 185 4.16 -8.30 -16.58
C LYS A 185 3.93 -6.91 -17.14
N ASP A 186 3.77 -5.90 -16.26
CA ASP A 186 3.66 -4.50 -16.66
C ASP A 186 5.00 -3.79 -16.45
N LYS A 187 5.80 -3.70 -17.50
CA LYS A 187 7.12 -3.06 -17.45
C LYS A 187 7.07 -1.56 -17.18
N ASN A 188 5.90 -0.94 -17.35
CA ASN A 188 5.71 0.48 -17.07
C ASN A 188 5.36 0.74 -15.60
N PHE A 189 5.02 -0.31 -14.85
CA PHE A 189 4.74 -0.17 -13.44
C PHE A 189 6.03 -0.18 -12.63
N GLN A 190 6.31 0.94 -12.01
CA GLN A 190 7.36 1.07 -11.01
C GLN A 190 6.91 2.07 -9.95
N GLN A 191 7.15 1.75 -8.69
CA GLN A 191 6.96 2.63 -7.55
C GLN A 191 8.25 2.69 -6.74
N ILE A 192 8.62 3.88 -6.31
CA ILE A 192 9.66 4.10 -5.33
C ILE A 192 9.02 4.74 -4.12
N VAL A 193 9.21 4.13 -2.97
CA VAL A 193 8.60 4.56 -1.70
C VAL A 193 9.69 4.84 -0.69
N LYS A 194 9.62 5.98 -0.06
CA LYS A 194 10.38 6.32 1.12
C LYS A 194 9.56 5.96 2.36
N LEU A 195 10.15 5.23 3.29
CA LEU A 195 9.53 4.79 4.53
C LEU A 195 10.35 5.27 5.72
N MET A 196 9.69 5.53 6.86
CA MET A 196 10.33 5.72 8.15
C MET A 196 9.56 4.96 9.22
N VAL A 197 10.26 4.20 10.05
CA VAL A 197 9.67 3.55 11.23
C VAL A 197 9.52 4.56 12.34
N ILE A 198 8.28 4.95 12.66
CA ILE A 198 7.98 5.96 13.69
C ILE A 198 7.54 5.36 15.03
N ALA A 199 7.07 4.11 15.02
CA ALA A 199 6.84 3.33 16.23
C ALA A 199 7.03 1.85 15.93
N TYR A 200 7.54 1.10 16.91
CA TYR A 200 7.77 -0.34 16.77
C TYR A 200 7.55 -1.05 18.10
N ARG A 201 6.72 -2.05 18.08
CA ARG A 201 6.55 -3.06 19.14
C ARG A 201 6.85 -4.42 18.54
N PRO A 202 7.99 -5.04 18.91
CA PRO A 202 8.36 -6.35 18.40
C PRO A 202 7.21 -7.37 18.53
N ASP A 203 7.02 -8.17 17.48
CA ASP A 203 6.01 -9.21 17.38
C ASP A 203 4.54 -8.74 17.43
N GLU A 204 4.30 -7.44 17.61
CA GLU A 204 2.95 -6.87 17.67
C GLU A 204 2.67 -5.95 16.48
N ALA A 205 3.39 -4.84 16.39
CA ALA A 205 3.06 -3.79 15.40
C ALA A 205 4.24 -2.92 15.01
N VAL A 206 4.20 -2.42 13.78
CA VAL A 206 5.08 -1.37 13.29
C VAL A 206 4.26 -0.25 12.67
N THR A 207 4.55 1.00 13.07
CA THR A 207 3.94 2.19 12.46
C THR A 207 4.96 2.86 11.55
N LEU A 208 4.53 3.09 10.34
CA LEU A 208 5.34 3.64 9.26
C LEU A 208 4.78 4.98 8.81
N ARG A 209 5.66 5.94 8.60
CA ARG A 209 5.40 7.09 7.73
C ARG A 209 5.94 6.75 6.34
N TRP A 210 5.19 7.05 5.29
CA TRP A 210 5.58 6.74 3.92
C TRP A 210 5.27 7.86 2.95
N GLU A 211 6.01 7.88 1.84
CA GLU A 211 5.85 8.82 0.74
C GLU A 211 6.28 8.15 -0.57
N LEU A 212 5.45 8.28 -1.61
CA LEU A 212 5.80 7.94 -2.99
C LEU A 212 6.69 9.05 -3.58
N LEU A 213 7.83 8.65 -4.14
CA LEU A 213 8.76 9.57 -4.80
C LEU A 213 8.42 9.79 -6.28
#